data_a28e74b94c68e3d555cb0bf37de58cc9
#
_entry.id   a28e74b94c68e3d555cb0bf37de58cc9
#
_cell.length_a   1.000
_cell.length_b   1.000
_cell.length_c   1.000
_cell.angle_alpha   90.00
_cell.angle_beta   90.00
_cell.angle_gamma   90.00
#
_symmetry.space_group_name_H-M   'P 1'
#
loop_
_entity.id
_entity.type
_entity.pdbx_description
1 polymer ?
#
loop_
_entity_poly.entity_id
_entity_poly.type
_entity_poly.pdbx_seq_one_letter_code
_entity_poly.pdbx_strand_id
1 'polypeptide(L)'
;MSNNIKIGDLVKDGITGVSGVTTAYSICLNNVDRFSIQRLAEEGEKHKDVISDSYWFDAPQVVLIQKDYLDKDLIVDCGESQVQLGDDVTHIFTGYKGYVTQIAYWISGCIRVGVQSRDFNKYGQLNDLIWFSDKEVKITKAFNQEDTNRKVGGPMPIPQKVSNPKR
;
A
#
# COMPACT_ATOMS: atom_id res chain seq x y z
N MET A 1 -0.64 -8.31 17.47
CA MET A 1 -1.31 -9.56 17.06
C MET A 1 -1.44 -9.48 15.54
N SER A 2 -0.69 -10.29 14.79
CA SER A 2 -0.85 -10.35 13.34
C SER A 2 -2.20 -11.00 13.06
N ASN A 3 -3.16 -10.22 12.62
CA ASN A 3 -4.41 -10.74 12.08
C ASN A 3 -4.02 -11.61 10.88
N ASN A 4 -4.21 -12.92 11.01
CA ASN A 4 -3.93 -13.88 9.93
C ASN A 4 -5.04 -13.80 8.85
N ILE A 5 -5.26 -12.57 8.35
CA ILE A 5 -6.24 -12.25 7.32
C ILE A 5 -5.58 -12.48 5.95
N LYS A 6 -6.33 -13.09 5.05
CA LYS A 6 -5.91 -13.39 3.68
C LYS A 6 -6.90 -12.82 2.67
N ILE A 7 -6.47 -12.73 1.43
CA ILE A 7 -7.38 -12.45 0.30
C ILE A 7 -8.45 -13.55 0.25
N GLY A 8 -9.71 -13.15 0.12
CA GLY A 8 -10.87 -14.04 0.14
C GLY A 8 -11.55 -14.21 1.50
N ASP A 9 -10.99 -13.66 2.57
CA ASP A 9 -11.61 -13.66 3.89
C ASP A 9 -12.72 -12.60 3.97
N LEU A 10 -13.78 -12.90 4.74
CA LEU A 10 -14.77 -11.92 5.12
C LEU A 10 -14.27 -11.14 6.34
N VAL A 11 -14.27 -9.85 6.23
CA VAL A 11 -13.71 -8.93 7.23
C VAL A 11 -14.62 -7.74 7.47
N LYS A 12 -14.30 -6.99 8.52
CA LYS A 12 -14.95 -5.72 8.86
C LYS A 12 -13.90 -4.70 9.26
N ASP A 13 -14.03 -3.47 8.77
CA ASP A 13 -13.29 -2.35 9.33
C ASP A 13 -13.87 -1.96 10.69
N GLY A 14 -13.03 -1.92 11.70
CA GLY A 14 -13.42 -1.66 13.09
C GLY A 14 -13.85 -0.22 13.36
N ILE A 15 -13.49 0.73 12.50
CA ILE A 15 -13.79 2.15 12.67
C ILE A 15 -15.09 2.52 11.94
N THR A 16 -15.16 2.23 10.66
CA THR A 16 -16.31 2.62 9.82
C THR A 16 -17.44 1.61 9.87
N GLY A 17 -17.14 0.37 10.29
CA GLY A 17 -18.10 -0.74 10.27
C GLY A 17 -18.33 -1.35 8.89
N VAL A 18 -17.64 -0.89 7.84
CA VAL A 18 -17.72 -1.48 6.50
C VAL A 18 -17.28 -2.93 6.55
N SER A 19 -18.13 -3.83 6.09
CA SER A 19 -17.84 -5.26 5.98
C SER A 19 -17.86 -5.71 4.54
N GLY A 20 -17.02 -6.70 4.24
CA GLY A 20 -16.90 -7.22 2.88
C GLY A 20 -15.76 -8.23 2.77
N VAL A 21 -15.46 -8.59 1.54
CA VAL A 21 -14.42 -9.55 1.23
C VAL A 21 -13.11 -8.84 0.90
N THR A 22 -12.01 -9.37 1.42
CA THR A 22 -10.67 -8.89 1.07
C THR A 22 -10.34 -9.28 -0.37
N THR A 23 -10.12 -8.28 -1.23
CA THR A 23 -9.82 -8.49 -2.65
C THR A 23 -8.38 -8.17 -3.02
N ALA A 24 -7.68 -7.44 -2.15
CA ALA A 24 -6.26 -7.18 -2.29
C ALA A 24 -5.59 -6.94 -0.94
N TYR A 25 -4.28 -7.11 -0.93
CA TYR A 25 -3.40 -6.79 0.19
C TYR A 25 -2.21 -5.99 -0.31
N SER A 26 -1.86 -4.90 0.36
CA SER A 26 -0.72 -4.06 0.01
C SER A 26 0.26 -3.97 1.18
N ILE A 27 1.51 -4.28 0.91
CA ILE A 27 2.63 -3.99 1.80
C ILE A 27 3.22 -2.62 1.47
N CYS A 28 3.57 -1.86 2.49
CA CYS A 28 3.96 -0.48 2.35
C CYS A 28 5.33 -0.20 2.99
N LEU A 29 6.20 0.52 2.28
CA LEU A 29 7.49 0.97 2.80
C LEU A 29 7.27 2.05 3.87
N ASN A 30 7.76 1.79 5.09
CA ASN A 30 7.67 2.74 6.22
C ASN A 30 6.24 3.20 6.57
N ASN A 31 5.25 2.41 6.23
CA ASN A 31 3.85 2.69 6.51
C ASN A 31 3.12 1.42 6.90
N VAL A 32 1.85 1.56 7.28
CA VAL A 32 1.00 0.43 7.65
C VAL A 32 0.53 -0.30 6.41
N ASP A 33 0.57 -1.62 6.44
CA ASP A 33 0.00 -2.47 5.40
C ASP A 33 -1.51 -2.28 5.32
N ARG A 34 -2.10 -2.55 4.15
CA ARG A 34 -3.50 -2.26 3.86
C ARG A 34 -4.21 -3.43 3.20
N PHE A 35 -5.49 -3.56 3.51
CA PHE A 35 -6.41 -4.45 2.82
C PHE A 35 -7.41 -3.66 1.98
N SER A 36 -7.66 -4.13 0.77
CA SER A 36 -8.79 -3.69 -0.03
C SER A 36 -9.99 -4.56 0.30
N ILE A 37 -11.09 -3.94 0.73
CA ILE A 37 -12.33 -4.61 1.08
C ILE A 37 -13.39 -4.27 0.03
N GLN A 38 -13.91 -5.29 -0.63
CA GLN A 38 -15.07 -5.20 -1.51
C GLN A 38 -16.32 -5.37 -0.64
N ARG A 39 -17.11 -4.31 -0.50
CA ARG A 39 -18.37 -4.35 0.25
C ARG A 39 -19.30 -5.41 -0.34
N LEU A 40 -19.93 -6.19 0.50
CA LEU A 40 -21.03 -7.06 0.11
C LEU A 40 -22.33 -6.23 0.01
N ALA A 41 -23.16 -6.56 -0.96
CA ALA A 41 -24.49 -6.00 -1.04
C ALA A 41 -25.33 -6.47 0.15
N GLU A 42 -26.11 -5.56 0.73
CA GLU A 42 -27.07 -5.91 1.79
C GLU A 42 -28.33 -6.52 1.17
N GLU A 43 -29.02 -7.40 1.93
CA GLU A 43 -30.31 -7.96 1.50
C GLU A 43 -31.30 -6.81 1.21
N GLY A 44 -31.80 -6.74 -0.02
CA GLY A 44 -32.78 -5.73 -0.45
C GLY A 44 -32.18 -4.51 -1.14
N GLU A 45 -30.86 -4.34 -1.18
CA GLU A 45 -30.23 -3.33 -2.05
C GLU A 45 -30.51 -3.66 -3.52
N LYS A 46 -31.15 -2.72 -4.21
CA LYS A 46 -31.34 -2.82 -5.66
C LYS A 46 -30.01 -2.54 -6.35
N HIS A 47 -29.37 -3.59 -6.84
CA HIS A 47 -28.04 -3.58 -7.43
C HIS A 47 -27.84 -2.69 -8.66
N LYS A 48 -28.83 -1.90 -9.07
CA LYS A 48 -28.78 -1.20 -10.35
C LYS A 48 -27.74 -0.08 -10.43
N ASP A 49 -27.30 0.46 -9.29
CA ASP A 49 -26.43 1.63 -9.27
C ASP A 49 -25.22 1.52 -8.32
N VAL A 50 -25.03 0.37 -7.68
CA VAL A 50 -23.91 0.17 -6.76
C VAL A 50 -22.80 -0.56 -7.51
N ILE A 51 -21.98 0.18 -8.24
CA ILE A 51 -20.62 -0.23 -8.46
C ILE A 51 -20.00 -0.18 -7.07
N SER A 52 -19.90 -1.32 -6.42
CA SER A 52 -19.29 -1.39 -5.11
C SER A 52 -17.81 -1.10 -5.27
N ASP A 53 -17.42 0.11 -4.95
CA ASP A 53 -16.03 0.49 -4.90
C ASP A 53 -15.32 -0.36 -3.83
N SER A 54 -14.13 -0.78 -4.13
CA SER A 54 -13.27 -1.39 -3.13
C SER A 54 -12.63 -0.27 -2.30
N TYR A 55 -12.66 -0.42 -0.99
CA TYR A 55 -12.09 0.54 -0.05
C TYR A 55 -10.82 -0.01 0.58
N TRP A 56 -9.80 0.83 0.69
CA TRP A 56 -8.54 0.48 1.33
C TRP A 56 -8.54 0.89 2.81
N PHE A 57 -8.30 -0.08 3.68
CA PHE A 57 -8.21 0.11 5.13
C PHE A 57 -6.86 -0.33 5.66
N ASP A 58 -6.39 0.34 6.70
CA ASP A 58 -5.15 -0.01 7.38
C ASP A 58 -5.31 -1.36 8.10
N ALA A 59 -4.37 -2.26 7.93
CA ALA A 59 -4.47 -3.63 8.41
C ALA A 59 -4.79 -3.77 9.92
N PRO A 60 -4.29 -2.92 10.83
CA PRO A 60 -4.65 -2.98 12.25
C PRO A 60 -6.14 -2.70 12.55
N GLN A 61 -6.85 -2.02 11.64
CA GLN A 61 -8.27 -1.69 11.80
C GLN A 61 -9.17 -2.82 11.33
N VAL A 62 -8.64 -3.73 10.52
CA VAL A 62 -9.42 -4.79 9.89
C VAL A 62 -9.55 -5.98 10.82
N VAL A 63 -10.78 -6.41 11.07
CA VAL A 63 -11.13 -7.53 11.94
C VAL A 63 -11.68 -8.68 11.10
N LEU A 64 -11.15 -9.86 11.33
CA LEU A 64 -11.62 -11.09 10.68
C LEU A 64 -13.01 -11.47 11.18
N ILE A 65 -13.95 -11.70 10.27
CA ILE A 65 -15.28 -12.25 10.56
C ILE A 65 -15.29 -13.76 10.25
N GLN A 66 -14.88 -14.11 9.03
CA GLN A 66 -14.88 -15.49 8.56
C GLN A 66 -13.69 -15.75 7.64
N LYS A 67 -12.94 -16.81 7.92
CA LYS A 67 -11.85 -17.28 7.05
C LYS A 67 -12.42 -18.03 5.84
N ASP A 68 -11.62 -17.98 4.74
CA ASP A 68 -11.91 -18.72 3.51
C ASP A 68 -13.39 -18.53 3.07
N TYR A 69 -13.86 -17.28 3.11
CA TYR A 69 -15.25 -16.95 2.75
C TYR A 69 -15.52 -17.16 1.27
N LEU A 70 -14.56 -16.75 0.41
CA LEU A 70 -14.62 -17.04 -1.02
C LEU A 70 -14.12 -18.45 -1.32
N ASP A 71 -14.71 -19.02 -2.36
CA ASP A 71 -14.19 -20.25 -2.93
C ASP A 71 -12.76 -20.04 -3.45
N LYS A 72 -11.88 -20.99 -3.16
CA LYS A 72 -10.47 -20.93 -3.55
C LYS A 72 -10.27 -20.87 -5.06
N ASP A 73 -11.21 -21.40 -5.83
CA ASP A 73 -11.17 -21.36 -7.30
C ASP A 73 -11.34 -19.93 -7.85
N LEU A 74 -11.86 -19.02 -7.04
CA LEU A 74 -12.00 -17.60 -7.39
C LEU A 74 -10.75 -16.76 -7.06
N ILE A 75 -9.78 -17.34 -6.36
CA ILE A 75 -8.56 -16.69 -5.93
C ILE A 75 -7.40 -17.20 -6.78
N VAL A 76 -6.83 -16.31 -7.58
CA VAL A 76 -5.64 -16.64 -8.38
C VAL A 76 -4.39 -16.36 -7.56
N ASP A 77 -3.51 -17.35 -7.42
CA ASP A 77 -2.23 -17.17 -6.77
C ASP A 77 -1.37 -16.16 -7.55
N CYS A 78 -0.98 -15.09 -6.89
CA CYS A 78 -0.12 -14.06 -7.49
C CYS A 78 1.34 -14.52 -7.63
N GLY A 79 1.77 -15.51 -6.85
CA GLY A 79 3.19 -15.80 -6.66
C GLY A 79 3.90 -14.68 -5.88
N GLU A 80 5.21 -14.58 -6.09
CA GLU A 80 6.04 -13.55 -5.49
C GLU A 80 6.31 -12.40 -6.46
N SER A 81 6.36 -11.17 -5.96
CA SER A 81 6.79 -10.02 -6.75
C SER A 81 8.27 -10.14 -7.09
N GLN A 82 8.63 -9.78 -8.31
CA GLN A 82 10.03 -9.72 -8.75
C GLN A 82 10.81 -8.52 -8.16
N VAL A 83 10.11 -7.56 -7.56
CA VAL A 83 10.70 -6.38 -6.91
C VAL A 83 10.41 -6.37 -5.43
N GLN A 84 11.25 -5.67 -4.66
CA GLN A 84 11.09 -5.48 -3.23
C GLN A 84 10.81 -4.01 -2.89
N LEU A 85 10.23 -3.77 -1.72
CA LEU A 85 10.08 -2.41 -1.20
C LEU A 85 11.45 -1.74 -1.09
N GLY A 86 11.55 -0.51 -1.60
CA GLY A 86 12.78 0.28 -1.61
C GLY A 86 13.64 0.11 -2.86
N ASP A 87 13.40 -0.90 -3.70
CA ASP A 87 14.15 -1.05 -4.96
C ASP A 87 13.98 0.18 -5.86
N ASP A 88 15.09 0.66 -6.44
CA ASP A 88 15.02 1.63 -7.53
C ASP A 88 14.67 0.90 -8.82
N VAL A 89 13.65 1.39 -9.50
CA VAL A 89 13.11 0.77 -10.71
C VAL A 89 12.92 1.77 -11.84
N THR A 90 12.89 1.24 -13.05
CA THR A 90 12.52 2.00 -14.26
C THR A 90 11.39 1.27 -14.98
N HIS A 91 10.31 1.97 -15.29
CA HIS A 91 9.23 1.44 -16.11
C HIS A 91 9.67 1.26 -17.56
N ILE A 92 9.50 0.05 -18.11
CA ILE A 92 10.12 -0.36 -19.37
C ILE A 92 9.59 0.39 -20.59
N PHE A 93 8.33 0.86 -20.56
CA PHE A 93 7.72 1.52 -21.71
C PHE A 93 7.89 3.05 -21.68
N THR A 94 7.79 3.67 -20.52
CA THR A 94 7.80 5.15 -20.40
C THR A 94 9.13 5.70 -19.94
N GLY A 95 10.02 4.84 -19.42
CA GLY A 95 11.27 5.28 -18.81
C GLY A 95 11.08 5.99 -17.44
N TYR A 96 9.86 5.97 -16.88
CA TYR A 96 9.61 6.54 -15.55
C TYR A 96 10.49 5.87 -14.51
N LYS A 97 11.16 6.69 -13.69
CA LYS A 97 12.10 6.23 -12.66
C LYS A 97 11.64 6.60 -11.29
N GLY A 98 11.87 5.70 -10.34
CA GLY A 98 11.56 5.93 -8.94
C GLY A 98 11.93 4.73 -8.09
N TYR A 99 11.45 4.72 -6.87
CA TYR A 99 11.64 3.62 -5.94
C TYR A 99 10.29 3.03 -5.52
N VAL A 100 10.28 1.73 -5.22
CA VAL A 100 9.08 0.99 -4.86
C VAL A 100 8.69 1.33 -3.42
N THR A 101 7.52 1.91 -3.24
CA THR A 101 6.99 2.25 -1.92
C THR A 101 5.86 1.33 -1.47
N GLN A 102 5.20 0.67 -2.42
CA GLN A 102 4.08 -0.22 -2.15
C GLN A 102 4.08 -1.38 -3.14
N ILE A 103 3.66 -2.55 -2.67
CA ILE A 103 3.41 -3.73 -3.51
C ILE A 103 2.03 -4.26 -3.15
N ALA A 104 1.13 -4.33 -4.13
CA ALA A 104 -0.23 -4.79 -3.95
C ALA A 104 -0.48 -6.11 -4.70
N TYR A 105 -1.00 -7.08 -3.98
CA TYR A 105 -1.39 -8.40 -4.46
C TYR A 105 -2.91 -8.42 -4.59
N TRP A 106 -3.41 -8.79 -5.76
CA TRP A 106 -4.84 -8.78 -6.07
C TRP A 106 -5.40 -10.18 -6.24
N ILE A 107 -6.66 -10.36 -5.86
CA ILE A 107 -7.40 -11.63 -6.01
C ILE A 107 -7.34 -12.21 -7.43
N SER A 108 -7.19 -11.38 -8.43
CA SER A 108 -7.04 -11.75 -9.84
C SER A 108 -5.67 -12.31 -10.21
N GLY A 109 -4.74 -12.44 -9.27
CA GLY A 109 -3.36 -12.87 -9.53
C GLY A 109 -2.44 -11.74 -10.03
N CYS A 110 -2.93 -10.51 -10.11
CA CYS A 110 -2.12 -9.37 -10.51
C CYS A 110 -1.29 -8.85 -9.34
N ILE A 111 -0.02 -8.56 -9.61
CA ILE A 111 0.84 -7.80 -8.69
C ILE A 111 1.04 -6.41 -9.28
N ARG A 112 0.81 -5.40 -8.46
CA ARG A 112 1.06 -4.01 -8.81
C ARG A 112 2.04 -3.38 -7.86
N VAL A 113 2.92 -2.53 -8.39
CA VAL A 113 3.95 -1.82 -7.64
C VAL A 113 3.70 -0.32 -7.72
N GLY A 114 3.67 0.31 -6.57
CA GLY A 114 3.59 1.75 -6.44
C GLY A 114 4.99 2.34 -6.46
N VAL A 115 5.30 3.13 -7.49
CA VAL A 115 6.61 3.73 -7.71
C VAL A 115 6.55 5.22 -7.45
N GLN A 116 7.37 5.69 -6.52
CA GLN A 116 7.52 7.09 -6.17
C GLN A 116 8.74 7.67 -6.85
N SER A 117 8.58 8.73 -7.67
CA SER A 117 9.73 9.47 -8.20
C SER A 117 10.46 10.20 -7.07
N ARG A 118 11.79 10.35 -7.23
CA ARG A 118 12.58 11.24 -6.38
C ARG A 118 12.58 12.68 -6.87
N ASP A 119 12.04 12.91 -8.07
CA ASP A 119 12.00 14.22 -8.68
C ASP A 119 10.84 15.05 -8.15
N PHE A 120 11.07 16.34 -8.03
CA PHE A 120 10.06 17.31 -7.63
C PHE A 120 9.38 17.90 -8.86
N ASN A 121 8.10 18.19 -8.75
CA ASN A 121 7.37 18.93 -9.76
C ASN A 121 7.78 20.42 -9.74
N LYS A 122 7.24 21.18 -10.68
CA LYS A 122 7.52 22.64 -10.81
C LYS A 122 7.12 23.48 -9.58
N TYR A 123 6.35 22.90 -8.65
CA TYR A 123 5.91 23.54 -7.41
C TYR A 123 6.73 23.09 -6.19
N GLY A 124 7.78 22.29 -6.36
CA GLY A 124 8.62 21.77 -5.29
C GLY A 124 7.96 20.63 -4.48
N GLN A 125 6.93 20.00 -5.03
CA GLN A 125 6.28 18.83 -4.43
C GLN A 125 6.80 17.54 -5.09
N LEU A 126 6.87 16.46 -4.35
CA LEU A 126 7.12 15.14 -4.95
C LEU A 126 6.04 14.84 -5.99
N ASN A 127 6.44 14.25 -7.11
CA ASN A 127 5.48 13.74 -8.08
C ASN A 127 4.57 12.68 -7.46
N ASP A 128 3.38 12.51 -8.01
CA ASP A 128 2.42 11.51 -7.54
C ASP A 128 2.98 10.09 -7.65
N LEU A 129 2.52 9.23 -6.74
CA LEU A 129 2.75 7.79 -6.81
C LEU A 129 2.08 7.22 -8.06
N ILE A 130 2.83 6.47 -8.85
CA ILE A 130 2.31 5.81 -10.06
C ILE A 130 2.33 4.31 -9.86
N TRP A 131 1.24 3.64 -10.23
CA TRP A 131 1.09 2.21 -10.15
C TRP A 131 1.38 1.54 -11.49
N PHE A 132 2.29 0.57 -11.48
CA PHE A 132 2.65 -0.25 -12.62
C PHE A 132 2.39 -1.73 -12.32
N SER A 133 2.30 -2.57 -13.35
CA SER A 133 2.46 -4.01 -13.17
C SER A 133 3.91 -4.30 -12.74
N ASP A 134 4.10 -5.25 -11.84
CA ASP A 134 5.45 -5.65 -11.42
C ASP A 134 6.31 -6.16 -12.59
N LYS A 135 5.68 -6.71 -13.63
CA LYS A 135 6.33 -7.19 -14.86
C LYS A 135 6.76 -6.07 -15.82
N GLU A 136 6.24 -4.87 -15.61
CA GLU A 136 6.53 -3.70 -16.46
C GLU A 136 7.64 -2.81 -15.89
N VAL A 137 8.22 -3.20 -14.77
CA VAL A 137 9.34 -2.47 -14.14
C VAL A 137 10.60 -3.30 -14.13
N LYS A 138 11.74 -2.64 -14.31
CA LYS A 138 13.07 -3.24 -14.24
C LYS A 138 13.81 -2.66 -13.05
N ILE A 139 14.37 -3.52 -12.22
CA ILE A 139 15.24 -3.11 -11.10
C ILE A 139 16.50 -2.48 -11.68
N THR A 140 16.80 -1.26 -11.27
CA THR A 140 18.04 -0.56 -11.62
C THR A 140 19.03 -0.56 -10.47
N LYS A 141 18.54 -0.57 -9.22
CA LYS A 141 19.34 -0.74 -8.01
C LYS A 141 18.49 -1.46 -6.96
N ALA A 142 18.95 -2.62 -6.50
CA ALA A 142 18.30 -3.34 -5.41
C ALA A 142 18.46 -2.55 -4.09
N PHE A 143 17.40 -2.58 -3.28
CA PHE A 143 17.42 -1.98 -1.95
C PHE A 143 18.35 -2.77 -1.03
N ASN A 144 19.34 -2.09 -0.43
CA ASN A 144 20.22 -2.68 0.55
C ASN A 144 19.91 -2.09 1.93
N GLN A 145 19.47 -2.92 2.88
CA GLN A 145 19.14 -2.48 4.25
C GLN A 145 20.34 -1.82 4.97
N GLU A 146 21.57 -2.14 4.56
CA GLU A 146 22.76 -1.49 5.09
C GLU A 146 22.85 0.00 4.75
N ASP A 147 22.24 0.43 3.62
CA ASP A 147 22.18 1.84 3.24
C ASP A 147 21.26 2.67 4.16
N THR A 148 20.37 2.04 4.92
CA THR A 148 19.49 2.71 5.90
C THR A 148 20.18 3.04 7.22
N ASN A 149 21.32 2.43 7.50
CA ASN A 149 22.17 2.74 8.66
C ASN A 149 22.98 4.05 8.51
N ARG A 150 22.80 4.79 7.42
CA ARG A 150 23.22 6.21 7.42
C ARG A 150 22.40 6.89 8.48
N LYS A 151 23.07 7.29 9.57
CA LYS A 151 22.53 8.07 10.68
C LYS A 151 21.57 9.10 10.12
N VAL A 152 20.28 8.82 10.21
CA VAL A 152 19.23 9.83 10.07
C VAL A 152 19.63 10.89 11.08
N GLY A 153 19.86 12.11 10.63
CA GLY A 153 20.43 13.18 11.40
C GLY A 153 19.84 13.19 12.81
N GLY A 154 20.72 13.27 13.80
CA GLY A 154 20.32 13.30 15.19
C GLY A 154 19.23 14.35 15.44
N PRO A 155 18.52 14.28 16.57
CA PRO A 155 17.45 15.21 16.88
C PRO A 155 17.92 16.64 16.64
N MET A 156 17.15 17.41 15.87
CA MET A 156 17.45 18.84 15.68
C MET A 156 17.62 19.48 17.05
N PRO A 157 18.70 20.26 17.28
CA PRO A 157 18.88 20.97 18.54
C PRO A 157 17.62 21.81 18.77
N ILE A 158 17.04 21.66 19.96
CA ILE A 158 15.89 22.45 20.38
C ILE A 158 16.32 23.93 20.27
N PRO A 159 15.57 24.80 19.58
CA PRO A 159 15.91 26.22 19.51
C PRO A 159 16.05 26.77 20.92
N GLN A 160 17.22 27.28 21.26
CA GLN A 160 17.39 27.94 22.57
C GLN A 160 16.44 29.12 22.64
N LYS A 161 15.64 29.18 23.72
CA LYS A 161 14.79 30.32 24.02
C LYS A 161 15.66 31.57 24.04
N VAL A 162 15.47 32.44 23.08
CA VAL A 162 16.06 33.78 23.11
C VAL A 162 15.40 34.50 24.28
N SER A 163 16.16 34.78 25.33
CA SER A 163 15.69 35.61 26.43
C SER A 163 15.48 37.04 25.92
N ASN A 164 14.24 37.53 25.99
CA ASN A 164 13.98 38.95 25.72
C ASN A 164 14.80 39.85 26.64
N PRO A 165 15.50 40.85 26.09
CA PRO A 165 16.15 41.82 26.92
C PRO A 165 15.10 42.55 27.78
N LYS A 166 15.34 42.59 29.08
CA LYS A 166 14.52 43.37 29.99
C LYS A 166 14.57 44.84 29.55
N ARG A 167 13.41 45.47 29.39
CA ARG A 167 13.27 46.92 29.33
C ARG A 167 13.48 47.50 30.70
#